data_a642a50d417d7e5489927f36cd1cfb2d
#
_entry.id   a642a50d417d7e5489927f36cd1cfb2d
#
_cell.length_a   1.000
_cell.length_b   1.000
_cell.length_c   1.000
_cell.angle_alpha   90.00
_cell.angle_beta   90.00
_cell.angle_gamma   90.00
#
_symmetry.space_group_name_H-M   'P 1'
#
loop_
_entity.id
_entity.type
_entity.pdbx_description
1 polymer ?
#
loop_
_entity_poly.entity_id
_entity_poly.type
_entity_poly.pdbx_seq_one_letter_code
_entity_poly.pdbx_strand_id
1 'polypeptide(L)'
;MKKIQLGQSDLHVTPICLGTMTFGEQVDEATAFDILDRSLERGVNFIDTAEMYAVPPRAETFNATEKIIGNWLSQRPGARQKLVMATKVAGPSRNMPWIRGGSPDLTAKDILEACEGSLRRLKIDVIDLYQIHWPVRSVPAFGGVYYQPASGSEGTSIHAQLEALQLLVQAGKVRAIGLSNETPYGVHEFVRLAEQYGLPRVATVQNGYSLLNRSVENALDETLHRLNVSLLAYSPLSFGLLTGKYDVTGLTGPGTSPEARLTKFESSRKQRWGRPAALAAARRYSALAREHGLT
;
A
#
# COMPACT_ATOMS: atom_id res chain seq x y z
N MET A 1 3.73 15.80 -15.21
CA MET A 1 2.49 15.81 -14.39
C MET A 1 2.60 16.87 -13.30
N LYS A 2 1.49 17.58 -12.96
CA LYS A 2 1.47 18.50 -11.82
C LYS A 2 1.65 17.68 -10.53
N LYS A 3 2.60 18.11 -9.67
CA LYS A 3 2.81 17.46 -8.37
C LYS A 3 1.85 18.01 -7.32
N ILE A 4 1.48 17.17 -6.36
CA ILE A 4 0.63 17.50 -5.21
C ILE A 4 1.41 17.24 -3.92
N GLN A 5 1.17 18.03 -2.90
CA GLN A 5 1.75 17.85 -1.58
C GLN A 5 1.02 16.73 -0.83
N LEU A 6 1.77 15.89 -0.11
CA LEU A 6 1.19 14.84 0.74
C LEU A 6 0.93 15.37 2.15
N GLY A 7 -0.34 15.56 2.48
CA GLY A 7 -0.77 16.08 3.79
C GLY A 7 -0.04 17.37 4.14
N GLN A 8 0.57 17.41 5.33
CA GLN A 8 1.37 18.54 5.81
C GLN A 8 2.89 18.32 5.66
N SER A 9 3.32 17.26 4.93
CA SER A 9 4.73 16.98 4.71
C SER A 9 5.33 17.87 3.60
N ASP A 10 6.65 17.85 3.47
CA ASP A 10 7.39 18.49 2.38
C ASP A 10 7.42 17.65 1.09
N LEU A 11 6.75 16.49 1.08
CA LEU A 11 6.74 15.58 -0.05
C LEU A 11 5.78 16.04 -1.15
N HIS A 12 6.30 16.22 -2.35
CA HIS A 12 5.55 16.58 -3.54
C HIS A 12 5.59 15.44 -4.56
N VAL A 13 4.46 14.83 -4.83
CA VAL A 13 4.33 13.62 -5.64
C VAL A 13 3.41 13.80 -6.84
N THR A 14 3.62 12.98 -7.86
CA THR A 14 2.65 12.85 -8.95
C THR A 14 1.34 12.23 -8.44
N PRO A 15 0.16 12.60 -9.01
CA PRO A 15 -1.12 12.00 -8.65
C PRO A 15 -1.15 10.48 -8.90
N ILE A 16 -0.32 10.01 -9.84
CA ILE A 16 -0.12 8.59 -10.10
C ILE A 16 1.08 8.10 -9.30
N CYS A 17 0.87 7.06 -8.49
CA CYS A 17 1.90 6.32 -7.78
C CYS A 17 2.10 4.96 -8.44
N LEU A 18 3.33 4.57 -8.71
CA LEU A 18 3.64 3.22 -9.15
C LEU A 18 3.63 2.26 -7.97
N GLY A 19 2.59 1.44 -7.87
CA GLY A 19 2.53 0.32 -6.93
C GLY A 19 3.28 -0.89 -7.47
N THR A 20 4.13 -1.50 -6.65
CA THR A 20 5.09 -2.53 -7.08
C THR A 20 4.80 -3.93 -6.52
N MET A 21 3.68 -4.14 -5.87
CA MET A 21 3.38 -5.36 -5.10
C MET A 21 3.42 -6.68 -5.89
N THR A 22 3.54 -6.64 -7.21
CA THR A 22 3.62 -7.83 -8.07
C THR A 22 5.05 -8.18 -8.50
N PHE A 23 6.02 -7.32 -8.21
CA PHE A 23 7.43 -7.54 -8.57
C PHE A 23 8.05 -8.65 -7.73
N GLY A 24 8.58 -9.66 -8.40
CA GLY A 24 9.12 -10.86 -7.77
C GLY A 24 8.14 -12.02 -7.59
N GLU A 25 6.88 -11.86 -8.06
CA GLU A 25 5.89 -12.94 -8.10
C GLU A 25 5.26 -13.05 -9.50
N GLN A 26 4.49 -12.06 -9.93
CA GLN A 26 3.84 -12.03 -11.25
C GLN A 26 4.72 -11.34 -12.32
N VAL A 27 5.56 -10.44 -11.87
CA VAL A 27 6.47 -9.63 -12.71
C VAL A 27 7.89 -9.96 -12.30
N ASP A 28 8.68 -10.45 -13.24
CA ASP A 28 10.10 -10.72 -13.04
C ASP A 28 10.94 -9.43 -12.94
N GLU A 29 12.21 -9.57 -12.56
CA GLU A 29 13.09 -8.43 -12.36
C GLU A 29 13.34 -7.62 -13.63
N ALA A 30 13.49 -8.27 -14.79
CA ALA A 30 13.74 -7.58 -16.06
C ALA A 30 12.52 -6.74 -16.48
N THR A 31 11.34 -7.32 -16.40
CA THR A 31 10.07 -6.61 -16.68
C THR A 31 9.83 -5.50 -15.65
N ALA A 32 10.17 -5.71 -14.38
CA ALA A 32 10.06 -4.69 -13.35
C ALA A 32 10.96 -3.49 -13.65
N PHE A 33 12.18 -3.72 -14.13
CA PHE A 33 13.10 -2.65 -14.54
C PHE A 33 12.54 -1.82 -15.69
N ASP A 34 12.00 -2.47 -16.72
CA ASP A 34 11.35 -1.77 -17.85
C ASP A 34 10.16 -0.91 -17.38
N ILE A 35 9.33 -1.44 -16.46
CA ILE A 35 8.20 -0.68 -15.88
C ILE A 35 8.70 0.53 -15.08
N LEU A 36 9.75 0.38 -14.27
CA LEU A 36 10.34 1.47 -13.49
C LEU A 36 10.94 2.55 -14.39
N ASP A 37 11.73 2.15 -15.40
CA ASP A 37 12.33 3.06 -16.38
C ASP A 37 11.25 3.86 -17.11
N ARG A 38 10.24 3.20 -17.69
CA ARG A 38 9.13 3.86 -18.39
C ARG A 38 8.30 4.77 -17.49
N SER A 39 8.13 4.40 -16.23
CA SER A 39 7.40 5.24 -15.27
C SER A 39 8.16 6.52 -14.99
N LEU A 40 9.47 6.42 -14.77
CA LEU A 40 10.33 7.57 -14.54
C LEU A 40 10.41 8.49 -15.77
N GLU A 41 10.53 7.92 -16.98
CA GLU A 41 10.54 8.66 -18.25
C GLU A 41 9.23 9.44 -18.49
N ARG A 42 8.09 8.89 -18.05
CA ARG A 42 6.78 9.54 -18.09
C ARG A 42 6.56 10.54 -16.97
N GLY A 43 7.56 10.76 -16.12
CA GLY A 43 7.57 11.75 -15.05
C GLY A 43 6.82 11.31 -13.79
N VAL A 44 6.54 10.01 -13.61
CA VAL A 44 6.05 9.47 -12.33
C VAL A 44 7.22 9.53 -11.34
N ASN A 45 7.04 10.24 -10.23
CA ASN A 45 8.06 10.37 -9.21
C ASN A 45 7.72 9.66 -7.90
N PHE A 46 6.62 8.94 -7.82
CA PHE A 46 6.15 8.29 -6.60
C PHE A 46 6.08 6.78 -6.80
N ILE A 47 6.87 6.05 -6.02
CA ILE A 47 6.94 4.58 -6.04
C ILE A 47 6.58 4.06 -4.65
N ASP A 48 5.66 3.09 -4.60
CA ASP A 48 5.21 2.44 -3.37
C ASP A 48 5.53 0.95 -3.39
N THR A 49 6.20 0.50 -2.33
CA THR A 49 6.53 -0.89 -2.06
C THR A 49 6.18 -1.27 -0.61
N ALA A 50 6.62 -2.42 -0.12
CA ALA A 50 6.46 -2.86 1.27
C ALA A 50 7.42 -3.99 1.63
N GLU A 51 7.75 -4.09 2.93
CA GLU A 51 8.51 -5.19 3.51
C GLU A 51 7.95 -6.56 3.10
N MET A 52 6.64 -6.75 3.20
CA MET A 52 6.01 -8.05 2.96
C MET A 52 5.91 -8.44 1.47
N TYR A 53 6.15 -7.51 0.53
CA TYR A 53 5.94 -7.82 -0.89
C TYR A 53 6.99 -8.80 -1.45
N ALA A 54 6.58 -9.70 -2.35
CA ALA A 54 5.47 -9.63 -3.32
C ALA A 54 4.13 -10.16 -2.78
N VAL A 55 3.08 -10.00 -3.60
CA VAL A 55 1.71 -10.47 -3.34
C VAL A 55 1.23 -11.35 -4.50
N PRO A 56 0.66 -12.55 -4.23
CA PRO A 56 0.32 -13.13 -2.91
C PRO A 56 1.54 -13.39 -2.02
N PRO A 57 1.40 -13.19 -0.67
CA PRO A 57 2.53 -13.35 0.22
C PRO A 57 2.95 -14.82 0.32
N ARG A 58 4.25 -15.07 0.18
CA ARG A 58 4.91 -16.37 0.33
C ARG A 58 6.27 -16.19 0.99
N ALA A 59 6.75 -17.21 1.68
CA ALA A 59 8.08 -17.16 2.30
C ALA A 59 9.19 -16.94 1.26
N GLU A 60 9.08 -17.57 0.10
CA GLU A 60 10.08 -17.54 -0.98
C GLU A 60 10.19 -16.17 -1.64
N THR A 61 9.09 -15.41 -1.71
CA THR A 61 9.03 -14.09 -2.35
C THR A 61 9.01 -12.94 -1.35
N PHE A 62 9.12 -13.24 -0.06
CA PHE A 62 9.21 -12.23 0.99
C PHE A 62 10.39 -11.29 0.77
N ASN A 63 10.15 -9.99 0.81
CA ASN A 63 11.11 -8.93 0.52
C ASN A 63 11.61 -8.84 -0.94
N ALA A 64 11.12 -9.66 -1.86
CA ALA A 64 11.60 -9.68 -3.24
C ALA A 64 11.44 -8.33 -3.93
N THR A 65 10.31 -7.66 -3.73
CA THR A 65 10.00 -6.39 -4.39
C THR A 65 10.99 -5.28 -4.02
N GLU A 66 11.31 -5.11 -2.73
CA GLU A 66 12.30 -4.11 -2.30
C GLU A 66 13.71 -4.42 -2.83
N LYS A 67 14.09 -5.71 -2.90
CA LYS A 67 15.37 -6.13 -3.50
C LYS A 67 15.45 -5.77 -4.98
N ILE A 68 14.39 -6.04 -5.75
CA ILE A 68 14.31 -5.69 -7.18
C ILE A 68 14.45 -4.18 -7.37
N ILE A 69 13.71 -3.37 -6.59
CA ILE A 69 13.81 -1.91 -6.67
C ILE A 69 15.22 -1.44 -6.28
N GLY A 70 15.81 -2.00 -5.23
CA GLY A 70 17.18 -1.68 -4.82
C GLY A 70 18.23 -2.03 -5.89
N ASN A 71 18.07 -3.16 -6.59
CA ASN A 71 18.91 -3.55 -7.72
C ASN A 71 18.76 -2.56 -8.87
N TRP A 72 17.53 -2.16 -9.19
CA TRP A 72 17.26 -1.15 -10.21
C TRP A 72 17.91 0.20 -9.87
N LEU A 73 17.74 0.70 -8.63
CA LEU A 73 18.33 1.96 -8.17
C LEU A 73 19.86 1.94 -8.27
N SER A 74 20.51 0.81 -7.92
CA SER A 74 21.97 0.69 -7.99
C SER A 74 22.52 0.72 -9.42
N GLN A 75 21.70 0.42 -10.43
CA GLN A 75 22.05 0.45 -11.85
C GLN A 75 21.61 1.74 -12.56
N ARG A 76 20.97 2.68 -11.87
CA ARG A 76 20.41 3.93 -12.42
C ARG A 76 20.90 5.14 -11.63
N PRO A 77 22.17 5.55 -11.79
CA PRO A 77 22.71 6.73 -11.12
C PRO A 77 21.80 7.96 -11.32
N GLY A 78 21.48 8.65 -10.25
CA GLY A 78 20.60 9.82 -10.28
C GLY A 78 19.09 9.53 -10.29
N ALA A 79 18.66 8.27 -10.35
CA ALA A 79 17.22 7.94 -10.29
C ALA A 79 16.63 8.23 -8.90
N ARG A 80 17.35 7.88 -7.82
CA ARG A 80 16.87 8.05 -6.43
C ARG A 80 16.48 9.50 -6.13
N GLN A 81 17.25 10.47 -6.60
CA GLN A 81 17.03 11.91 -6.36
C GLN A 81 15.77 12.45 -7.06
N LYS A 82 15.27 11.75 -8.05
CA LYS A 82 14.06 12.13 -8.80
C LYS A 82 12.79 11.54 -8.21
N LEU A 83 12.91 10.66 -7.22
CA LEU A 83 11.82 9.83 -6.69
C LEU A 83 11.46 10.18 -5.25
N VAL A 84 10.18 10.02 -4.94
CA VAL A 84 9.67 9.84 -3.58
C VAL A 84 9.43 8.34 -3.39
N MET A 85 10.21 7.74 -2.50
CA MET A 85 10.17 6.30 -2.22
C MET A 85 9.34 6.03 -0.97
N ALA A 86 8.23 5.30 -1.14
CA ALA A 86 7.41 4.83 -0.04
C ALA A 86 7.60 3.33 0.19
N THR A 87 7.72 2.94 1.45
CA THR A 87 7.63 1.53 1.85
C THR A 87 6.88 1.39 3.16
N LYS A 88 6.67 0.15 3.64
CA LYS A 88 5.80 -0.13 4.77
C LYS A 88 6.39 -1.22 5.65
N VAL A 89 6.28 -1.04 6.97
CA VAL A 89 6.44 -2.14 7.92
C VAL A 89 5.15 -2.96 7.95
N ALA A 90 5.26 -4.28 7.84
CA ALA A 90 4.11 -5.16 8.05
C ALA A 90 3.61 -5.04 9.50
N GLY A 91 2.30 -4.94 9.69
CA GLY A 91 1.68 -5.06 11.02
C GLY A 91 1.85 -6.47 11.60
N PRO A 92 1.01 -6.88 12.56
CA PRO A 92 1.01 -8.25 13.09
C PRO A 92 1.04 -9.29 11.98
N SER A 93 1.88 -10.33 12.12
CA SER A 93 2.22 -11.24 11.03
C SER A 93 1.08 -12.11 10.51
N ARG A 94 -0.03 -12.21 11.25
CA ARG A 94 -1.21 -13.01 10.85
C ARG A 94 -0.79 -14.45 10.48
N ASN A 95 -1.13 -14.90 9.27
CA ASN A 95 -0.80 -16.23 8.75
C ASN A 95 0.54 -16.26 7.98
N MET A 96 1.48 -15.38 8.33
CA MET A 96 2.79 -15.25 7.67
C MET A 96 3.92 -15.47 8.68
N PRO A 97 4.21 -16.73 9.09
CA PRO A 97 5.18 -17.01 10.15
C PRO A 97 6.60 -16.56 9.81
N TRP A 98 6.92 -16.35 8.53
CA TRP A 98 8.22 -15.81 8.10
C TRP A 98 8.40 -14.32 8.39
N ILE A 99 7.33 -13.59 8.72
CA ILE A 99 7.41 -12.21 9.18
C ILE A 99 7.56 -12.23 10.70
N ARG A 100 8.73 -11.83 11.19
CA ARG A 100 9.03 -11.74 12.65
C ARG A 100 8.59 -12.97 13.46
N GLY A 101 8.80 -14.18 12.90
CA GLY A 101 8.47 -15.44 13.57
C GLY A 101 6.99 -15.65 13.91
N GLY A 102 6.09 -14.97 13.20
CA GLY A 102 4.65 -15.08 13.44
C GLY A 102 4.12 -14.15 14.54
N SER A 103 4.86 -13.09 14.91
CA SER A 103 4.46 -12.15 15.97
C SER A 103 3.03 -11.64 15.78
N PRO A 104 2.18 -11.67 16.82
CA PRO A 104 0.84 -11.10 16.81
C PRO A 104 0.83 -9.58 17.06
N ASP A 105 2.00 -8.96 17.21
CA ASP A 105 2.18 -7.56 17.56
C ASP A 105 3.13 -6.86 16.59
N LEU A 106 3.26 -5.54 16.74
CA LEU A 106 4.22 -4.67 16.06
C LEU A 106 4.87 -3.78 17.12
N THR A 107 5.95 -4.25 17.72
CA THR A 107 6.66 -3.52 18.77
C THR A 107 7.54 -2.39 18.21
N ALA A 108 8.01 -1.49 19.07
CA ALA A 108 8.98 -0.47 18.69
C ALA A 108 10.23 -1.08 18.04
N LYS A 109 10.74 -2.18 18.60
CA LYS A 109 11.87 -2.93 18.03
C LYS A 109 11.58 -3.40 16.60
N ASP A 110 10.39 -3.97 16.37
CA ASP A 110 9.98 -4.45 15.04
C ASP A 110 9.95 -3.33 14.00
N ILE A 111 9.44 -2.15 14.38
CA ILE A 111 9.39 -0.97 13.50
C ILE A 111 10.80 -0.52 13.10
N LEU A 112 11.71 -0.44 14.07
CA LEU A 112 13.09 -0.03 13.84
C LEU A 112 13.86 -1.03 12.97
N GLU A 113 13.79 -2.32 13.30
CA GLU A 113 14.47 -3.38 12.55
C GLU A 113 13.92 -3.53 11.12
N ALA A 114 12.62 -3.41 10.93
CA ALA A 114 11.98 -3.47 9.62
C ALA A 114 12.43 -2.29 8.74
N CYS A 115 12.53 -1.07 9.30
CA CYS A 115 13.03 0.09 8.57
C CYS A 115 14.47 -0.12 8.11
N GLU A 116 15.36 -0.56 9.00
CA GLU A 116 16.75 -0.89 8.65
C GLU A 116 16.83 -1.97 7.56
N GLY A 117 15.95 -2.97 7.65
CA GLY A 117 15.81 -4.00 6.63
C GLY A 117 15.42 -3.43 5.27
N SER A 118 14.43 -2.54 5.24
CA SER A 118 13.97 -1.88 4.01
C SER A 118 15.05 -0.98 3.39
N LEU A 119 15.74 -0.18 4.19
CA LEU A 119 16.87 0.65 3.73
C LEU A 119 17.95 -0.19 3.05
N ARG A 120 18.35 -1.31 3.68
CA ARG A 120 19.34 -2.22 3.12
C ARG A 120 18.88 -2.86 1.80
N ARG A 121 17.63 -3.34 1.72
CA ARG A 121 17.09 -3.99 0.52
C ARG A 121 16.90 -3.01 -0.62
N LEU A 122 16.41 -1.81 -0.34
CA LEU A 122 16.26 -0.73 -1.31
C LEU A 122 17.59 -0.08 -1.69
N LYS A 123 18.66 -0.32 -0.93
CA LYS A 123 20.00 0.28 -1.14
C LYS A 123 19.95 1.81 -1.12
N ILE A 124 19.22 2.36 -0.16
CA ILE A 124 19.05 3.80 0.07
C ILE A 124 19.30 4.14 1.54
N ASP A 125 19.66 5.38 1.82
CA ASP A 125 19.91 5.84 3.18
C ASP A 125 18.66 6.45 3.84
N VAL A 126 17.70 6.90 3.03
CA VAL A 126 16.50 7.59 3.50
C VAL A 126 15.26 7.08 2.76
N ILE A 127 14.22 6.73 3.52
CA ILE A 127 12.87 6.46 3.03
C ILE A 127 12.08 7.77 3.09
N ASP A 128 11.44 8.18 1.98
CA ASP A 128 10.67 9.43 1.97
C ASP A 128 9.35 9.29 2.73
N LEU A 129 8.63 8.17 2.55
CA LEU A 129 7.37 7.90 3.25
C LEU A 129 7.39 6.48 3.83
N TYR A 130 7.39 6.36 5.16
CA TYR A 130 7.36 5.08 5.86
C TYR A 130 5.99 4.84 6.49
N GLN A 131 5.35 3.72 6.17
CA GLN A 131 3.96 3.48 6.50
C GLN A 131 3.80 2.25 7.41
N ILE A 132 2.87 2.29 8.36
CA ILE A 132 2.36 1.08 9.03
C ILE A 132 1.37 0.41 8.07
N HIS A 133 1.65 -0.82 7.64
CA HIS A 133 0.93 -1.49 6.56
C HIS A 133 -0.50 -1.90 6.93
N TRP A 134 -0.72 -2.25 8.21
CA TRP A 134 -2.04 -2.46 8.83
C TRP A 134 -1.93 -2.33 10.34
N PRO A 135 -3.04 -1.95 10.98
CA PRO A 135 -3.09 -1.74 12.43
C PRO A 135 -2.77 -3.01 13.23
N VAL A 136 -2.22 -2.78 14.44
CA VAL A 136 -2.05 -3.83 15.45
C VAL A 136 -3.40 -4.28 15.99
N ARG A 137 -4.25 -3.34 16.31
CA ARG A 137 -5.60 -3.60 16.80
C ARG A 137 -6.53 -4.21 15.75
N SER A 138 -7.62 -4.83 16.18
CA SER A 138 -8.64 -5.34 15.27
C SER A 138 -9.33 -4.21 14.50
N VAL A 139 -9.34 -4.32 13.18
CA VAL A 139 -10.02 -3.36 12.28
C VAL A 139 -10.66 -4.09 11.10
N PRO A 140 -11.72 -3.55 10.50
CA PRO A 140 -12.24 -4.05 9.23
C PRO A 140 -11.22 -3.75 8.12
N ALA A 141 -10.46 -4.74 7.69
CA ALA A 141 -9.44 -4.60 6.65
C ALA A 141 -9.53 -5.73 5.62
N PHE A 142 -8.92 -5.53 4.45
CA PHE A 142 -8.78 -6.52 3.39
C PHE A 142 -10.09 -7.14 2.90
N GLY A 143 -11.18 -6.37 2.89
CA GLY A 143 -12.52 -6.78 2.47
C GLY A 143 -13.48 -7.05 3.63
N GLY A 144 -13.01 -6.96 4.88
CA GLY A 144 -13.88 -6.85 6.06
C GLY A 144 -14.64 -5.52 6.04
N VAL A 145 -15.91 -5.56 6.45
CA VAL A 145 -16.79 -4.36 6.45
C VAL A 145 -17.21 -3.99 7.88
N TYR A 146 -17.33 -4.98 8.75
CA TYR A 146 -17.84 -4.78 10.10
C TYR A 146 -16.71 -4.82 11.12
N TYR A 147 -16.74 -3.87 12.05
CA TYR A 147 -15.87 -3.89 13.21
C TYR A 147 -16.27 -5.01 14.16
N GLN A 148 -15.28 -5.73 14.66
CA GLN A 148 -15.44 -6.75 15.69
C GLN A 148 -14.45 -6.42 16.82
N PRO A 149 -14.96 -6.13 18.04
CA PRO A 149 -14.08 -5.89 19.17
C PRO A 149 -13.14 -7.08 19.42
N ALA A 150 -11.89 -6.80 19.72
CA ALA A 150 -10.96 -7.84 20.11
C ALA A 150 -11.29 -8.39 21.50
N SER A 151 -11.17 -9.71 21.68
CA SER A 151 -11.26 -10.34 23.00
C SER A 151 -9.83 -10.42 23.58
N GLY A 152 -9.29 -9.35 24.14
CA GLY A 152 -7.96 -9.37 24.75
C GLY A 152 -7.16 -8.08 24.54
N SER A 153 -5.83 -8.13 24.76
CA SER A 153 -4.93 -6.98 24.55
C SER A 153 -4.89 -6.58 23.08
N GLU A 154 -4.94 -5.29 22.83
CA GLU A 154 -4.78 -4.71 21.48
C GLU A 154 -3.30 -4.57 21.04
N GLY A 155 -2.35 -5.15 21.80
CA GLY A 155 -0.91 -5.10 21.50
C GLY A 155 -0.30 -3.70 21.72
N THR A 156 0.76 -3.40 20.98
CA THR A 156 1.51 -2.13 21.09
C THR A 156 0.63 -0.93 20.77
N SER A 157 0.57 0.02 21.72
CA SER A 157 -0.28 1.20 21.59
C SER A 157 0.13 2.10 20.41
N ILE A 158 -0.80 2.91 19.91
CA ILE A 158 -0.52 3.93 18.88
C ILE A 158 0.56 4.91 19.35
N HIS A 159 0.55 5.29 20.63
CA HIS A 159 1.56 6.17 21.19
C HIS A 159 2.98 5.56 21.08
N ALA A 160 3.16 4.32 21.51
CA ALA A 160 4.45 3.63 21.42
C ALA A 160 4.91 3.42 19.96
N GLN A 161 3.98 3.19 19.03
CA GLN A 161 4.30 3.13 17.60
C GLN A 161 4.78 4.49 17.06
N LEU A 162 4.16 5.60 17.49
CA LEU A 162 4.58 6.95 17.12
C LEU A 162 5.96 7.31 17.70
N GLU A 163 6.25 6.92 18.94
CA GLU A 163 7.58 7.12 19.54
C GLU A 163 8.66 6.38 18.74
N ALA A 164 8.41 5.14 18.34
CA ALA A 164 9.34 4.38 17.50
C ALA A 164 9.55 5.04 16.13
N LEU A 165 8.49 5.53 15.49
CA LEU A 165 8.58 6.25 14.23
C LEU A 165 9.31 7.59 14.38
N GLN A 166 9.16 8.28 15.52
CA GLN A 166 9.92 9.50 15.84
C GLN A 166 11.42 9.26 15.86
N LEU A 167 11.87 8.14 16.44
CA LEU A 167 13.31 7.79 16.45
C LEU A 167 13.87 7.68 15.03
N LEU A 168 13.09 7.12 14.09
CA LEU A 168 13.50 7.01 12.69
C LEU A 168 13.56 8.37 11.98
N VAL A 169 12.62 9.26 12.29
CA VAL A 169 12.57 10.62 11.74
C VAL A 169 13.76 11.45 12.31
N GLN A 170 13.99 11.39 13.60
CA GLN A 170 15.12 12.08 14.26
C GLN A 170 16.48 11.58 13.78
N ALA A 171 16.58 10.28 13.47
CA ALA A 171 17.79 9.69 12.89
C ALA A 171 17.98 10.05 11.41
N GLY A 172 17.05 10.79 10.79
CA GLY A 172 17.09 11.15 9.36
C GLY A 172 16.86 9.99 8.39
N LYS A 173 16.40 8.83 8.88
CA LYS A 173 16.14 7.62 8.06
C LYS A 173 14.78 7.64 7.38
N VAL A 174 13.84 8.42 7.93
CA VAL A 174 12.48 8.57 7.42
C VAL A 174 12.15 10.06 7.37
N ARG A 175 11.58 10.55 6.24
CA ARG A 175 11.17 11.95 6.11
C ARG A 175 9.74 12.20 6.58
N ALA A 176 8.81 11.33 6.19
CA ALA A 176 7.41 11.42 6.58
C ALA A 176 6.87 10.04 6.93
N ILE A 177 5.85 10.01 7.79
CA ILE A 177 5.18 8.78 8.20
C ILE A 177 3.76 8.71 7.65
N GLY A 178 3.24 7.50 7.46
CA GLY A 178 1.90 7.25 6.99
C GLY A 178 1.30 5.98 7.56
N LEU A 179 0.03 5.77 7.26
CA LEU A 179 -0.74 4.61 7.69
C LEU A 179 -1.29 3.87 6.47
N SER A 180 -1.71 2.63 6.66
CA SER A 180 -2.44 1.87 5.65
C SER A 180 -3.47 0.95 6.30
N ASN A 181 -4.58 0.71 5.59
CA ASN A 181 -5.70 -0.07 6.08
C ASN A 181 -6.26 0.43 7.43
N GLU A 182 -6.24 1.74 7.60
CA GLU A 182 -6.61 2.40 8.84
C GLU A 182 -8.07 2.88 8.81
N THR A 183 -8.66 3.01 9.98
CA THR A 183 -10.04 3.49 10.19
C THR A 183 -10.06 4.98 10.54
N PRO A 184 -11.22 5.67 10.44
CA PRO A 184 -11.34 7.06 10.91
C PRO A 184 -10.87 7.25 12.35
N TYR A 185 -11.22 6.32 13.26
CA TYR A 185 -10.77 6.35 14.66
C TYR A 185 -9.24 6.33 14.75
N GLY A 186 -8.58 5.40 14.06
CA GLY A 186 -7.13 5.29 14.18
C GLY A 186 -6.41 6.48 13.59
N VAL A 187 -6.85 7.00 12.44
CA VAL A 187 -6.28 8.24 11.87
C VAL A 187 -6.39 9.40 12.85
N HIS A 188 -7.57 9.59 13.43
CA HIS A 188 -7.79 10.64 14.42
C HIS A 188 -6.88 10.46 15.65
N GLU A 189 -6.77 9.24 16.16
CA GLU A 189 -5.97 8.96 17.35
C GLU A 189 -4.46 9.13 17.10
N PHE A 190 -3.94 8.71 15.94
CA PHE A 190 -2.56 8.99 15.55
C PHE A 190 -2.27 10.50 15.49
N VAL A 191 -3.18 11.28 14.90
CA VAL A 191 -3.02 12.74 14.81
C VAL A 191 -3.13 13.39 16.19
N ARG A 192 -4.13 13.01 16.98
CA ARG A 192 -4.35 13.55 18.35
C ARG A 192 -3.14 13.31 19.24
N LEU A 193 -2.58 12.10 19.24
CA LEU A 193 -1.40 11.78 20.04
C LEU A 193 -0.15 12.49 19.53
N ALA A 194 0.02 12.58 18.20
CA ALA A 194 1.12 13.32 17.63
C ALA A 194 1.11 14.79 18.06
N GLU A 195 -0.05 15.46 18.05
CA GLU A 195 -0.18 16.85 18.49
C GLU A 195 -0.01 16.99 20.00
N GLN A 196 -0.56 16.07 20.78
CA GLN A 196 -0.47 16.13 22.26
C GLN A 196 0.95 15.96 22.77
N TYR A 197 1.76 15.11 22.14
CA TYR A 197 3.09 14.75 22.61
C TYR A 197 4.24 15.28 21.74
N GLY A 198 3.95 16.11 20.74
CA GLY A 198 4.97 16.64 19.83
C GLY A 198 5.66 15.57 18.99
N LEU A 199 4.93 14.52 18.61
CA LEU A 199 5.41 13.40 17.81
C LEU A 199 5.16 13.65 16.31
N PRO A 200 5.80 12.91 15.39
CA PRO A 200 5.58 13.04 13.95
C PRO A 200 4.13 12.83 13.59
N ARG A 201 3.57 13.73 12.81
CA ARG A 201 2.21 13.65 12.33
C ARG A 201 2.14 12.79 11.06
N VAL A 202 1.13 11.94 10.95
CA VAL A 202 0.91 11.13 9.74
C VAL A 202 0.53 12.01 8.55
N ALA A 203 1.22 11.83 7.42
CA ALA A 203 0.99 12.59 6.20
C ALA A 203 -0.06 11.92 5.30
N THR A 204 -0.18 10.60 5.35
CA THR A 204 -1.00 9.82 4.43
C THR A 204 -1.71 8.66 5.09
N VAL A 205 -2.82 8.25 4.47
CA VAL A 205 -3.46 6.95 4.71
C VAL A 205 -3.60 6.22 3.37
N GLN A 206 -3.07 5.00 3.27
CA GLN A 206 -3.20 4.16 2.09
C GLN A 206 -4.31 3.13 2.28
N ASN A 207 -5.47 3.35 1.68
CA ASN A 207 -6.63 2.47 1.80
C ASN A 207 -7.19 2.04 0.43
N GLY A 208 -7.92 0.92 0.42
CA GLY A 208 -8.60 0.44 -0.78
C GLY A 208 -9.72 1.40 -1.21
N TYR A 209 -9.59 1.95 -2.43
CA TYR A 209 -10.61 2.83 -2.97
C TYR A 209 -10.73 2.66 -4.48
N SER A 210 -11.94 2.43 -4.95
CA SER A 210 -12.27 2.27 -6.38
C SER A 210 -13.77 2.41 -6.58
N LEU A 211 -14.24 2.41 -7.84
CA LEU A 211 -15.67 2.36 -8.15
C LEU A 211 -16.39 1.14 -7.56
N LEU A 212 -15.66 0.04 -7.28
CA LEU A 212 -16.21 -1.17 -6.67
C LEU A 212 -15.98 -1.26 -5.15
N ASN A 213 -15.24 -0.32 -4.57
CA ASN A 213 -15.01 -0.23 -3.12
C ASN A 213 -14.97 1.24 -2.70
N ARG A 214 -16.08 1.73 -2.22
CA ARG A 214 -16.28 3.13 -1.83
C ARG A 214 -16.32 3.31 -0.31
N SER A 215 -15.76 2.37 0.45
CA SER A 215 -15.79 2.41 1.92
C SER A 215 -15.08 3.64 2.53
N VAL A 216 -14.14 4.25 1.81
CA VAL A 216 -13.50 5.51 2.21
C VAL A 216 -14.52 6.65 2.36
N GLU A 217 -15.56 6.67 1.53
CA GLU A 217 -16.61 7.70 1.54
C GLU A 217 -17.59 7.54 2.74
N ASN A 218 -17.33 6.57 3.59
CA ASN A 218 -18.09 6.37 4.82
C ASN A 218 -17.28 6.88 6.03
N ALA A 219 -17.25 8.18 6.20
CA ALA A 219 -16.62 8.96 7.27
C ALA A 219 -15.08 9.08 7.22
N LEU A 220 -14.34 8.24 6.47
CA LEU A 220 -12.88 8.39 6.38
C LEU A 220 -12.51 9.62 5.53
N ASP A 221 -13.23 9.92 4.47
CA ASP A 221 -13.03 11.11 3.62
C ASP A 221 -13.13 12.41 4.42
N GLU A 222 -14.18 12.58 5.26
CA GLU A 222 -14.29 13.72 6.14
C GLU A 222 -13.12 13.80 7.13
N THR A 223 -12.77 12.67 7.75
CA THR A 223 -11.64 12.59 8.69
C THR A 223 -10.33 13.06 8.04
N LEU A 224 -10.04 12.55 6.84
CA LEU A 224 -8.82 12.91 6.10
C LEU A 224 -8.81 14.39 5.72
N HIS A 225 -9.93 14.91 5.25
CA HIS A 225 -10.06 16.31 4.89
C HIS A 225 -9.80 17.24 6.08
N ARG A 226 -10.48 17.00 7.22
CA ARG A 226 -10.35 17.85 8.41
C ARG A 226 -8.97 17.78 9.04
N LEU A 227 -8.32 16.62 8.99
CA LEU A 227 -7.00 16.43 9.55
C LEU A 227 -5.87 16.73 8.55
N ASN A 228 -6.18 17.14 7.32
CA ASN A 228 -5.21 17.36 6.25
C ASN A 228 -4.24 16.17 6.06
N VAL A 229 -4.80 14.98 5.94
CA VAL A 229 -4.09 13.71 5.66
C VAL A 229 -4.46 13.26 4.24
N SER A 230 -3.46 12.96 3.41
CA SER A 230 -3.71 12.56 2.02
C SER A 230 -4.14 11.09 1.91
N LEU A 231 -5.09 10.81 1.03
CA LEU A 231 -5.45 9.44 0.65
C LEU A 231 -4.52 8.91 -0.45
N LEU A 232 -3.93 7.75 -0.21
CA LEU A 232 -3.30 6.93 -1.24
C LEU A 232 -4.24 5.77 -1.59
N ALA A 233 -4.94 5.89 -2.72
CA ALA A 233 -5.92 4.90 -3.14
C ALA A 233 -5.22 3.66 -3.73
N TYR A 234 -5.25 2.51 -3.03
CA TYR A 234 -4.77 1.28 -3.63
C TYR A 234 -5.88 0.50 -4.34
N SER A 235 -5.50 -0.28 -5.35
CA SER A 235 -6.39 -1.06 -6.21
C SER A 235 -7.49 -0.22 -6.91
N PRO A 236 -7.17 0.95 -7.48
CA PRO A 236 -8.17 1.80 -8.13
C PRO A 236 -8.86 1.10 -9.31
N LEU A 237 -8.19 0.11 -9.94
CA LEU A 237 -8.75 -0.72 -11.00
C LEU A 237 -9.26 -2.09 -10.50
N SER A 238 -9.42 -2.28 -9.18
CA SER A 238 -9.99 -3.50 -8.57
C SER A 238 -9.34 -4.78 -9.09
N PHE A 239 -7.99 -4.85 -9.03
CA PHE A 239 -7.19 -5.96 -9.55
C PHE A 239 -7.42 -6.25 -11.05
N GLY A 240 -7.81 -5.25 -11.80
CA GLY A 240 -8.04 -5.30 -13.23
C GLY A 240 -9.50 -5.57 -13.65
N LEU A 241 -10.44 -5.68 -12.71
CA LEU A 241 -11.86 -5.77 -13.07
C LEU A 241 -12.35 -4.58 -13.88
N LEU A 242 -11.95 -3.37 -13.46
CA LEU A 242 -12.34 -2.11 -14.11
C LEU A 242 -11.56 -1.80 -15.39
N THR A 243 -10.75 -2.72 -15.89
CA THR A 243 -10.08 -2.57 -17.21
C THR A 243 -10.86 -3.21 -18.35
N GLY A 244 -11.99 -3.86 -18.09
CA GLY A 244 -12.78 -4.57 -19.08
C GLY A 244 -12.25 -5.94 -19.50
N LYS A 245 -11.02 -6.32 -19.11
CA LYS A 245 -10.40 -7.58 -19.57
C LYS A 245 -11.11 -8.88 -19.13
N TYR A 246 -11.99 -8.78 -18.13
CA TYR A 246 -12.80 -9.91 -17.65
C TYR A 246 -14.26 -9.84 -18.10
N ASP A 247 -14.65 -8.84 -18.89
CA ASP A 247 -16.06 -8.57 -19.20
C ASP A 247 -16.69 -9.70 -20.02
N VAL A 248 -15.96 -10.24 -20.99
CA VAL A 248 -16.46 -11.27 -21.90
C VAL A 248 -16.31 -12.67 -21.30
N THR A 249 -15.09 -13.01 -20.89
CA THR A 249 -14.73 -14.38 -20.48
C THR A 249 -14.98 -14.68 -19.01
N GLY A 250 -15.23 -13.64 -18.18
CA GLY A 250 -15.29 -13.80 -16.73
C GLY A 250 -13.90 -14.00 -16.13
N LEU A 251 -13.84 -14.59 -14.92
CA LEU A 251 -12.59 -14.75 -14.17
C LEU A 251 -11.89 -16.10 -14.41
N THR A 252 -12.62 -17.11 -14.82
CA THR A 252 -12.14 -18.50 -14.96
C THR A 252 -12.75 -19.24 -16.14
N GLY A 253 -13.50 -18.53 -17.00
CA GLY A 253 -14.16 -19.13 -18.18
C GLY A 253 -13.18 -19.42 -19.33
N PRO A 254 -13.63 -20.17 -20.36
CA PRO A 254 -12.87 -20.35 -21.59
C PRO A 254 -12.45 -19.01 -22.20
N GLY A 255 -11.19 -18.90 -22.63
CA GLY A 255 -10.62 -17.69 -23.21
C GLY A 255 -10.12 -16.65 -22.20
N THR A 256 -10.18 -16.91 -20.88
CA THR A 256 -9.52 -16.05 -19.91
C THR A 256 -8.00 -16.16 -20.03
N SER A 257 -7.30 -15.02 -19.93
CA SER A 257 -5.84 -15.02 -19.87
C SER A 257 -5.37 -15.71 -18.57
N PRO A 258 -4.56 -16.79 -18.65
CA PRO A 258 -4.06 -17.48 -17.46
C PRO A 258 -3.18 -16.61 -16.59
N GLU A 259 -2.50 -15.60 -17.18
CA GLU A 259 -1.64 -14.65 -16.47
C GLU A 259 -2.40 -13.49 -15.85
N ALA A 260 -3.68 -13.32 -16.17
CA ALA A 260 -4.49 -12.28 -15.57
C ALA A 260 -4.66 -12.53 -14.06
N ARG A 261 -4.44 -11.51 -13.25
CA ARG A 261 -4.29 -11.61 -11.80
C ARG A 261 -5.40 -12.40 -11.09
N LEU A 262 -6.67 -12.11 -11.42
CA LEU A 262 -7.81 -12.80 -10.79
C LEU A 262 -8.05 -14.21 -11.36
N THR A 263 -7.50 -14.52 -12.52
CA THR A 263 -7.46 -15.87 -13.07
C THR A 263 -6.36 -16.70 -12.39
N LYS A 264 -5.16 -16.15 -12.33
CA LYS A 264 -3.95 -16.81 -11.80
C LYS A 264 -4.05 -17.08 -10.29
N PHE A 265 -4.49 -16.09 -9.49
CA PHE A 265 -4.47 -16.17 -8.03
C PHE A 265 -5.86 -16.34 -7.43
N GLU A 266 -6.18 -17.58 -7.05
CA GLU A 266 -7.45 -17.92 -6.39
C GLU A 266 -7.66 -17.14 -5.08
N SER A 267 -6.60 -16.96 -4.28
CA SER A 267 -6.65 -16.18 -3.03
C SER A 267 -7.12 -14.75 -3.28
N SER A 268 -6.59 -14.07 -4.30
CA SER A 268 -7.00 -12.72 -4.69
C SER A 268 -8.47 -12.67 -5.16
N ARG A 269 -8.89 -13.71 -5.88
CA ARG A 269 -10.27 -13.86 -6.36
C ARG A 269 -11.25 -14.09 -5.20
N LYS A 270 -10.94 -14.99 -4.27
CA LYS A 270 -11.82 -15.34 -3.14
C LYS A 270 -11.96 -14.21 -2.11
N GLN A 271 -10.93 -13.40 -1.89
CA GLN A 271 -10.93 -12.38 -0.85
C GLN A 271 -11.94 -11.24 -1.08
N ARG A 272 -11.98 -10.65 -2.28
CA ARG A 272 -12.72 -9.39 -2.52
C ARG A 272 -13.49 -9.37 -3.85
N TRP A 273 -12.82 -9.75 -4.92
CA TRP A 273 -13.19 -9.36 -6.29
C TRP A 273 -13.89 -10.43 -7.09
N GLY A 274 -13.88 -11.68 -6.64
CA GLY A 274 -14.48 -12.81 -7.36
C GLY A 274 -15.98 -12.96 -7.17
N ARG A 275 -16.65 -12.06 -6.46
CA ARG A 275 -18.09 -12.11 -6.25
C ARG A 275 -18.82 -11.79 -7.56
N PRO A 276 -19.89 -12.55 -7.94
CA PRO A 276 -20.66 -12.28 -9.16
C PRO A 276 -21.13 -10.84 -9.28
N ALA A 277 -21.56 -10.22 -8.18
CA ALA A 277 -21.98 -8.82 -8.11
C ALA A 277 -20.87 -7.84 -8.49
N ALA A 278 -19.60 -8.10 -8.10
CA ALA A 278 -18.47 -7.25 -8.46
C ALA A 278 -18.19 -7.28 -9.97
N LEU A 279 -18.25 -8.47 -10.58
CA LEU A 279 -18.09 -8.62 -12.03
C LEU A 279 -19.23 -7.97 -12.81
N ALA A 280 -20.48 -8.14 -12.35
CA ALA A 280 -21.64 -7.49 -12.95
C ALA A 280 -21.55 -5.96 -12.91
N ALA A 281 -21.13 -5.40 -11.75
CA ALA A 281 -20.93 -3.97 -11.60
C ALA A 281 -19.77 -3.46 -12.49
N ALA A 282 -18.64 -4.19 -12.56
CA ALA A 282 -17.52 -3.83 -13.43
C ALA A 282 -17.96 -3.75 -14.91
N ARG A 283 -18.72 -4.71 -15.40
CA ARG A 283 -19.27 -4.69 -16.76
C ARG A 283 -20.12 -3.45 -17.04
N ARG A 284 -20.95 -3.03 -16.08
CA ARG A 284 -21.76 -1.81 -16.20
C ARG A 284 -20.88 -0.56 -16.27
N TYR A 285 -19.83 -0.46 -15.44
CA TYR A 285 -18.87 0.65 -15.51
C TYR A 285 -18.11 0.65 -16.85
N SER A 286 -17.69 -0.50 -17.34
CA SER A 286 -17.03 -0.60 -18.65
C SER A 286 -17.95 -0.18 -19.79
N ALA A 287 -19.24 -0.53 -19.74
CA ALA A 287 -20.23 -0.10 -20.73
C ALA A 287 -20.40 1.42 -20.70
N LEU A 288 -20.61 2.00 -19.50
CA LEU A 288 -20.74 3.46 -19.33
C LEU A 288 -19.50 4.21 -19.81
N ALA A 289 -18.30 3.73 -19.52
CA ALA A 289 -17.06 4.32 -20.02
C ALA A 289 -17.04 4.37 -21.55
N ARG A 290 -17.37 3.26 -22.22
CA ARG A 290 -17.42 3.21 -23.69
C ARG A 290 -18.48 4.15 -24.28
N GLU A 291 -19.66 4.26 -23.66
CA GLU A 291 -20.71 5.21 -24.07
C GLU A 291 -20.24 6.66 -24.06
N HIS A 292 -19.29 6.99 -23.16
CA HIS A 292 -18.70 8.32 -23.02
C HIS A 292 -17.32 8.46 -23.68
N GLY A 293 -16.91 7.52 -24.54
CA GLY A 293 -15.61 7.57 -25.23
C GLY A 293 -14.40 7.41 -24.32
N LEU A 294 -14.59 6.84 -23.13
CA LEU A 294 -13.51 6.53 -22.16
C LEU A 294 -13.10 5.05 -22.30
N THR A 295 -11.86 4.75 -21.84
CA THR A 295 -11.29 3.39 -21.86
C THR A 295 -11.19 2.79 -20.47
#